data_54b69edf84f4d967f714736d65ffddb3
#
_entry.id   54b69edf84f4d967f714736d65ffddb3
#
_cell.length_a   1.000
_cell.length_b   1.000
_cell.length_c   1.000
_cell.angle_alpha   90.00
_cell.angle_beta   90.00
_cell.angle_gamma   90.00
#
_symmetry.space_group_name_H-M   'P 1'
#
loop_
_entity.id
_entity.type
_entity.pdbx_description
1 polymer ?
#
loop_
_entity_poly.entity_id
_entity_poly.type
_entity_poly.pdbx_seq_one_letter_code
_entity_poly.pdbx_strand_id
1 'polypeptide(L)'
;MQIGFVGLGKMGGNMVHRIHRDSDHQVVAFDLNEAHVKEAEGHGATAASSLEDLVSKLDAPRLVWIMVPAGDPTQKTIDALADLLEDGDTIVDGGNTRWHDDVARAAALIERGIRYIDVGTSGGVWGLEVGYCTVSYTHLTLPTN
;
A
#
# COMPACT_ATOMS: atom_id res chain seq x y z
N MET A 1 -8.69 12.24 -0.50
CA MET A 1 -9.04 10.81 -0.64
C MET A 1 -8.58 10.05 0.58
N GLN A 2 -9.12 8.85 0.81
CA GLN A 2 -8.62 7.93 1.84
C GLN A 2 -7.66 6.91 1.25
N ILE A 3 -6.63 6.55 2.01
CA ILE A 3 -5.60 5.58 1.61
C ILE A 3 -5.38 4.64 2.80
N GLY A 4 -5.57 3.34 2.60
CA GLY A 4 -5.07 2.32 3.52
C GLY A 4 -3.56 2.15 3.34
N PHE A 5 -2.80 2.12 4.40
CA PHE A 5 -1.35 2.00 4.33
C PHE A 5 -0.85 0.87 5.23
N VAL A 6 -0.22 -0.14 4.63
CA VAL A 6 0.27 -1.34 5.31
C VAL A 6 1.78 -1.40 5.25
N GLY A 7 2.42 -1.48 6.41
CA GLY A 7 3.86 -1.45 6.54
C GLY A 7 4.40 -0.03 6.79
N LEU A 8 4.70 0.24 8.05
CA LEU A 8 5.12 1.56 8.55
C LEU A 8 6.59 1.59 8.97
N GLY A 9 7.42 0.78 8.34
CA GLY A 9 8.87 0.88 8.51
C GLY A 9 9.39 2.27 8.10
N LYS A 10 10.71 2.44 8.05
CA LYS A 10 11.32 3.76 7.77
C LYS A 10 10.73 4.47 6.54
N MET A 11 10.54 3.75 5.43
CA MET A 11 9.97 4.38 4.23
C MET A 11 8.46 4.59 4.36
N GLY A 12 7.71 3.56 4.75
CA GLY A 12 6.26 3.64 4.87
C GLY A 12 5.81 4.69 5.89
N GLY A 13 6.42 4.71 7.08
CA GLY A 13 6.14 5.72 8.10
C GLY A 13 6.45 7.15 7.62
N ASN A 14 7.59 7.34 6.95
CA ASN A 14 7.93 8.64 6.36
C ASN A 14 6.96 9.07 5.24
N MET A 15 6.49 8.12 4.42
CA MET A 15 5.48 8.41 3.39
C MET A 15 4.15 8.85 4.03
N VAL A 16 3.68 8.14 5.05
CA VAL A 16 2.47 8.51 5.79
C VAL A 16 2.60 9.89 6.42
N HIS A 17 3.72 10.16 7.10
CA HIS A 17 3.99 11.49 7.68
C HIS A 17 3.95 12.58 6.61
N ARG A 18 4.60 12.35 5.46
CA ARG A 18 4.62 13.32 4.37
C ARG A 18 3.25 13.56 3.75
N ILE A 19 2.45 12.50 3.55
CA ILE A 19 1.08 12.62 3.04
C ILE A 19 0.26 13.55 3.94
N HIS A 20 0.31 13.36 5.25
CA HIS A 20 -0.41 14.22 6.20
C HIS A 20 0.13 15.64 6.28
N ARG A 21 1.45 15.82 6.16
CA ARG A 21 2.07 17.15 6.20
C ARG A 21 1.76 17.99 4.96
N ASP A 22 1.78 17.36 3.78
CA ASP A 22 1.82 18.06 2.50
C ASP A 22 0.51 17.94 1.69
N SER A 23 -0.52 17.28 2.23
CA SER A 23 -1.81 17.08 1.54
C SER A 23 -2.99 16.95 2.50
N ASP A 24 -4.22 17.03 1.95
CA ASP A 24 -5.48 16.78 2.67
C ASP A 24 -5.93 15.31 2.60
N HIS A 25 -5.05 14.40 2.22
CA HIS A 25 -5.38 12.97 2.16
C HIS A 25 -5.41 12.36 3.56
N GLN A 26 -6.35 11.46 3.78
CA GLN A 26 -6.49 10.71 5.03
C GLN A 26 -5.84 9.34 4.87
N VAL A 27 -5.07 8.93 5.86
CA VAL A 27 -4.43 7.62 5.88
C VAL A 27 -4.96 6.80 7.04
N VAL A 28 -5.39 5.57 6.74
CA VAL A 28 -5.63 4.52 7.73
C VAL A 28 -4.41 3.62 7.71
N ALA A 29 -3.69 3.52 8.82
CA ALA A 29 -2.36 2.93 8.88
C ALA A 29 -2.33 1.65 9.74
N PHE A 30 -1.67 0.61 9.23
CA PHE A 30 -1.46 -0.66 9.91
C PHE A 30 -0.02 -1.16 9.77
N ASP A 31 0.52 -1.68 10.86
CA ASP A 31 1.78 -2.40 10.93
C ASP A 31 1.69 -3.49 12.01
N LEU A 32 2.46 -4.56 11.88
CA LEU A 32 2.59 -5.59 12.92
C LEU A 32 3.26 -5.06 14.20
N ASN A 33 4.05 -3.99 14.07
CA ASN A 33 4.68 -3.30 15.18
C ASN A 33 3.80 -2.13 15.64
N GLU A 34 3.17 -2.29 16.80
CA GLU A 34 2.30 -1.25 17.38
C GLU A 34 3.01 0.11 17.59
N ALA A 35 4.33 0.11 17.80
CA ALA A 35 5.07 1.36 17.96
C ALA A 35 5.06 2.19 16.68
N HIS A 36 5.15 1.55 15.51
CA HIS A 36 5.04 2.22 14.21
C HIS A 36 3.62 2.80 13.99
N VAL A 37 2.60 2.07 14.41
CA VAL A 37 1.20 2.54 14.31
C VAL A 37 1.00 3.79 15.17
N LYS A 38 1.50 3.78 16.42
CA LYS A 38 1.42 4.94 17.31
C LYS A 38 2.19 6.16 16.79
N GLU A 39 3.34 5.92 16.16
CA GLU A 39 4.10 6.99 15.52
C GLU A 39 3.31 7.61 14.36
N ALA A 40 2.70 6.79 13.51
CA ALA A 40 1.84 7.26 12.42
C ALA A 40 0.60 8.03 12.93
N GLU A 41 -0.02 7.60 14.04
CA GLU A 41 -1.08 8.36 14.70
C GLU A 41 -0.60 9.75 15.17
N GLY A 42 0.61 9.81 15.72
CA GLY A 42 1.24 11.09 16.11
C GLY A 42 1.41 12.06 14.95
N HIS A 43 1.44 11.58 13.73
CA HIS A 43 1.50 12.35 12.48
C HIS A 43 0.15 12.56 11.81
N GLY A 44 -0.95 12.10 12.42
CA GLY A 44 -2.32 12.35 11.97
C GLY A 44 -3.01 11.17 11.28
N ALA A 45 -2.36 10.01 11.16
CA ALA A 45 -2.99 8.83 10.59
C ALA A 45 -4.04 8.23 11.54
N THR A 46 -5.05 7.58 11.00
CA THR A 46 -5.98 6.75 11.77
C THR A 46 -5.38 5.37 11.95
N ALA A 47 -5.19 4.93 13.18
CA ALA A 47 -4.66 3.61 13.48
C ALA A 47 -5.66 2.51 13.13
N ALA A 48 -5.15 1.40 12.61
CA ALA A 48 -5.88 0.15 12.49
C ALA A 48 -5.20 -0.95 13.30
N SER A 49 -5.99 -1.81 13.92
CA SER A 49 -5.53 -2.92 14.76
C SER A 49 -5.29 -4.22 13.97
N SER A 50 -5.83 -4.31 12.76
CA SER A 50 -5.67 -5.45 11.84
C SER A 50 -5.92 -5.00 10.40
N LEU A 51 -5.72 -5.90 9.43
CA LEU A 51 -6.09 -5.64 8.03
C LEU A 51 -7.60 -5.51 7.85
N GLU A 52 -8.39 -6.31 8.58
CA GLU A 52 -9.84 -6.21 8.60
C GLU A 52 -10.31 -4.85 9.13
N ASP A 53 -9.71 -4.39 10.23
CA ASP A 53 -10.00 -3.09 10.81
C ASP A 53 -9.61 -1.96 9.86
N LEU A 54 -8.46 -2.08 9.17
CA LEU A 54 -8.03 -1.13 8.14
C LEU A 54 -9.06 -1.04 7.01
N VAL A 55 -9.45 -2.17 6.43
CA VAL A 55 -10.40 -2.21 5.31
C VAL A 55 -11.77 -1.68 5.72
N SER A 56 -12.22 -1.98 6.96
CA SER A 56 -13.52 -1.50 7.48
C SER A 56 -13.60 0.02 7.65
N LYS A 57 -12.44 0.68 7.80
CA LYS A 57 -12.33 2.14 7.96
C LYS A 57 -12.20 2.90 6.64
N LEU A 58 -12.13 2.19 5.52
CA LEU A 58 -12.00 2.78 4.19
C LEU A 58 -13.33 2.75 3.43
N ASP A 59 -13.65 3.84 2.74
CA ASP A 59 -14.79 3.92 1.84
C ASP A 59 -14.46 3.29 0.48
N ALA A 60 -15.39 2.51 -0.08
CA ALA A 60 -15.23 1.94 -1.41
C ALA A 60 -15.42 3.02 -2.52
N PRO A 61 -14.71 2.94 -3.64
CA PRO A 61 -13.65 1.98 -3.95
C PRO A 61 -12.38 2.26 -3.14
N ARG A 62 -11.89 1.24 -2.47
CA ARG A 62 -10.76 1.35 -1.54
C ARG A 62 -9.44 1.33 -2.27
N LEU A 63 -8.45 2.04 -1.73
CA LEU A 63 -7.06 2.00 -2.17
C LEU A 63 -6.18 1.61 -0.99
N VAL A 64 -5.44 0.51 -1.12
CA VAL A 64 -4.51 0.04 -0.09
C VAL A 64 -3.09 0.01 -0.66
N TRP A 65 -2.20 0.77 -0.03
CA TRP A 65 -0.78 0.83 -0.34
C TRP A 65 0.00 -0.09 0.59
N ILE A 66 0.86 -0.94 0.03
CA ILE A 66 1.67 -1.92 0.77
C ILE A 66 3.14 -1.52 0.70
N MET A 67 3.82 -1.47 1.87
CA MET A 67 5.25 -1.20 2.02
C MET A 67 5.88 -2.22 2.97
N VAL A 68 5.65 -3.49 2.73
CA VAL A 68 6.19 -4.61 3.52
C VAL A 68 7.41 -5.24 2.84
N PRO A 69 8.24 -6.01 3.56
CA PRO A 69 9.38 -6.71 2.96
C PRO A 69 8.95 -7.63 1.82
N ALA A 70 9.75 -7.64 0.75
CA ALA A 70 9.51 -8.48 -0.42
C ALA A 70 9.45 -9.99 -0.10
N GLY A 71 8.78 -10.76 -0.94
CA GLY A 71 8.62 -12.20 -0.80
C GLY A 71 7.37 -12.61 -0.02
N ASP A 72 7.52 -13.56 0.90
CA ASP A 72 6.40 -14.11 1.69
C ASP A 72 5.58 -13.06 2.45
N PRO A 73 6.16 -12.04 3.09
CA PRO A 73 5.38 -11.01 3.77
C PRO A 73 4.44 -10.27 2.81
N THR A 74 4.92 -9.90 1.63
CA THR A 74 4.10 -9.26 0.59
C THR A 74 2.99 -10.18 0.13
N GLN A 75 3.31 -11.44 -0.20
CA GLN A 75 2.32 -12.40 -0.69
C GLN A 75 1.20 -12.63 0.34
N LYS A 76 1.56 -12.88 1.61
CA LYS A 76 0.59 -13.08 2.69
C LYS A 76 -0.32 -11.86 2.91
N THR A 77 0.26 -10.66 2.80
CA THR A 77 -0.51 -9.41 2.94
C THR A 77 -1.48 -9.25 1.79
N ILE A 78 -1.06 -9.52 0.55
CA ILE A 78 -1.91 -9.45 -0.63
C ILE A 78 -3.04 -10.48 -0.55
N ASP A 79 -2.73 -11.73 -0.19
CA ASP A 79 -3.74 -12.79 -0.06
C ASP A 79 -4.81 -12.43 0.99
N ALA A 80 -4.37 -11.94 2.15
CA ALA A 80 -5.28 -11.50 3.21
C ALA A 80 -6.14 -10.30 2.78
N LEU A 81 -5.56 -9.31 2.10
CA LEU A 81 -6.31 -8.17 1.56
C LEU A 81 -7.28 -8.60 0.47
N ALA A 82 -6.89 -9.54 -0.39
CA ALA A 82 -7.76 -10.05 -1.44
C ALA A 82 -9.04 -10.70 -0.88
N ASP A 83 -8.97 -11.30 0.31
CA ASP A 83 -10.15 -11.88 0.97
C ASP A 83 -11.06 -10.83 1.64
N LEU A 84 -10.59 -9.61 1.82
CA LEU A 84 -11.29 -8.51 2.47
C LEU A 84 -11.80 -7.45 1.49
N LEU A 85 -11.11 -7.29 0.35
CA LEU A 85 -11.42 -6.30 -0.67
C LEU A 85 -12.48 -6.81 -1.66
N GLU A 86 -13.11 -5.87 -2.35
CA GLU A 86 -14.22 -6.11 -3.26
C GLU A 86 -13.88 -5.65 -4.68
N ASP A 87 -14.77 -5.97 -5.62
CA ASP A 87 -14.67 -5.49 -7.01
C ASP A 87 -14.56 -3.97 -7.08
N GLY A 88 -13.59 -3.49 -7.83
CA GLY A 88 -13.28 -2.06 -7.98
C GLY A 88 -12.25 -1.52 -6.99
N ASP A 89 -11.89 -2.26 -5.94
CA ASP A 89 -10.83 -1.88 -5.02
C ASP A 89 -9.45 -2.00 -5.67
N THR A 90 -8.44 -1.35 -5.09
CA THR A 90 -7.09 -1.28 -5.66
C THR A 90 -6.03 -1.59 -4.59
N ILE A 91 -5.12 -2.48 -4.92
CA ILE A 91 -3.88 -2.71 -4.17
C ILE A 91 -2.72 -2.07 -4.93
N VAL A 92 -1.92 -1.27 -4.23
CA VAL A 92 -0.65 -0.71 -4.73
C VAL A 92 0.49 -1.34 -3.95
N ASP A 93 1.34 -2.10 -4.62
CA ASP A 93 2.56 -2.65 -4.03
C ASP A 93 3.72 -1.67 -4.28
N GLY A 94 4.12 -0.95 -3.24
CA GLY A 94 5.26 -0.04 -3.25
C GLY A 94 6.53 -0.68 -2.69
N GLY A 95 6.50 -1.98 -2.39
CA GLY A 95 7.64 -2.76 -1.92
C GLY A 95 8.68 -2.99 -3.03
N ASN A 96 9.80 -3.60 -2.66
CA ASN A 96 10.86 -3.95 -3.62
C ASN A 96 10.70 -5.40 -4.08
N THR A 97 9.59 -5.69 -4.76
CA THR A 97 9.23 -7.03 -5.23
C THR A 97 9.84 -7.37 -6.59
N ARG A 98 9.79 -8.66 -6.96
CA ARG A 98 10.25 -9.12 -8.27
C ARG A 98 9.09 -9.04 -9.25
N TRP A 99 9.29 -8.39 -10.38
CA TRP A 99 8.28 -8.20 -11.43
C TRP A 99 7.55 -9.49 -11.89
N HIS A 100 8.23 -10.64 -11.86
CA HIS A 100 7.61 -11.93 -12.20
C HIS A 100 6.49 -12.32 -11.23
N ASP A 101 6.69 -12.04 -9.92
CA ASP A 101 5.70 -12.34 -8.90
C ASP A 101 4.51 -11.38 -9.05
N ASP A 102 4.76 -10.13 -9.44
CA ASP A 102 3.74 -9.10 -9.62
C ASP A 102 2.81 -9.39 -10.78
N VAL A 103 3.32 -9.96 -11.87
CA VAL A 103 2.49 -10.40 -13.01
C VAL A 103 1.51 -11.50 -12.58
N ALA A 104 1.97 -12.48 -11.79
CA ALA A 104 1.12 -13.56 -11.30
C ALA A 104 0.06 -13.05 -10.31
N ARG A 105 0.45 -12.14 -9.40
CA ARG A 105 -0.46 -11.50 -8.44
C ARG A 105 -1.54 -10.70 -9.16
N ALA A 106 -1.13 -9.89 -10.11
CA ALA A 106 -2.05 -9.10 -10.91
C ALA A 106 -3.09 -9.96 -11.64
N ALA A 107 -2.67 -11.07 -12.26
CA ALA A 107 -3.57 -11.99 -12.94
C ALA A 107 -4.59 -12.62 -11.98
N ALA A 108 -4.17 -13.04 -10.78
CA ALA A 108 -5.06 -13.61 -9.78
C ALA A 108 -6.05 -12.60 -9.21
N LEU A 109 -5.63 -11.35 -8.99
CA LEU A 109 -6.46 -10.29 -8.41
C LEU A 109 -7.49 -9.76 -9.40
N ILE A 110 -7.15 -9.66 -10.68
CA ILE A 110 -8.08 -9.16 -11.72
C ILE A 110 -9.28 -10.09 -11.90
N GLU A 111 -9.12 -11.39 -11.69
CA GLU A 111 -10.23 -12.36 -11.70
C GLU A 111 -11.24 -12.09 -10.57
N ARG A 112 -10.81 -11.40 -9.51
CA ARG A 112 -11.63 -10.98 -8.37
C ARG A 112 -12.12 -9.54 -8.49
N GLY A 113 -11.86 -8.86 -9.63
CA GLY A 113 -12.19 -7.47 -9.85
C GLY A 113 -11.30 -6.47 -9.10
N ILE A 114 -10.24 -6.94 -8.43
CA ILE A 114 -9.30 -6.10 -7.67
C ILE A 114 -8.18 -5.66 -8.61
N ARG A 115 -7.92 -4.35 -8.65
CA ARG A 115 -6.81 -3.79 -9.42
C ARG A 115 -5.50 -3.94 -8.65
N TYR A 116 -4.45 -4.28 -9.34
CA TYR A 116 -3.11 -4.37 -8.78
C TYR A 116 -2.14 -3.47 -9.55
N ILE A 117 -1.41 -2.65 -8.82
CA ILE A 117 -0.42 -1.72 -9.38
C ILE A 117 0.90 -1.94 -8.66
N ASP A 118 1.93 -2.33 -9.39
CA ASP A 118 3.30 -2.36 -8.90
C ASP A 118 3.94 -0.97 -9.05
N VAL A 119 4.56 -0.48 -7.99
CA VAL A 119 5.18 0.85 -7.93
C VAL A 119 6.59 0.76 -7.38
N GLY A 120 7.58 0.99 -8.23
CA GLY A 120 8.95 1.22 -7.78
C GLY A 120 9.06 2.52 -7.01
N THR A 121 9.40 2.45 -5.73
CA THR A 121 9.54 3.62 -4.86
C THR A 121 11.02 3.89 -4.56
N SER A 122 11.48 5.08 -4.88
CA SER A 122 12.83 5.59 -4.58
C SER A 122 12.77 6.83 -3.70
N GLY A 123 13.77 7.04 -2.87
CA GLY A 123 13.88 8.20 -1.96
C GLY A 123 14.46 7.83 -0.60
N GLY A 124 14.36 6.57 -0.21
CA GLY A 124 14.92 6.06 1.05
C GLY A 124 14.51 6.90 2.25
N VAL A 125 15.47 7.12 3.16
CA VAL A 125 15.24 7.92 4.39
C VAL A 125 15.13 9.42 4.12
N TRP A 126 15.63 9.90 2.99
CA TRP A 126 15.58 11.32 2.60
C TRP A 126 14.23 11.71 1.97
N GLY A 127 13.41 10.74 1.61
CA GLY A 127 12.12 10.98 0.96
C GLY A 127 11.17 11.85 1.80
N LEU A 128 11.29 11.84 3.12
CA LEU A 128 10.50 12.72 3.98
C LEU A 128 10.73 14.19 3.66
N GLU A 129 11.98 14.58 3.44
CA GLU A 129 12.36 15.99 3.21
C GLU A 129 12.30 16.39 1.74
N VAL A 130 12.88 15.58 0.85
CA VAL A 130 13.05 15.95 -0.56
C VAL A 130 11.98 15.33 -1.48
N GLY A 131 11.19 14.40 -0.99
CA GLY A 131 10.15 13.70 -1.74
C GLY A 131 10.55 12.31 -2.20
N TYR A 132 9.52 11.55 -2.60
CA TYR A 132 9.69 10.23 -3.17
C TYR A 132 9.51 10.30 -4.69
N CYS A 133 10.35 9.55 -5.40
CA CYS A 133 10.13 9.28 -6.82
C CYS A 133 9.46 7.92 -6.94
N THR A 134 8.30 7.89 -7.60
CA THR A 134 7.55 6.67 -7.83
C THR A 134 7.39 6.40 -9.31
N VAL A 135 7.63 5.17 -9.72
CA VAL A 135 7.39 4.70 -11.09
C VAL A 135 6.38 3.55 -11.02
N SER A 136 5.19 3.77 -11.58
CA SER A 136 4.20 2.73 -11.68
C SER A 136 4.45 1.87 -12.91
N TYR A 137 4.50 0.56 -12.71
CA TYR A 137 4.59 -0.42 -13.77
C TYR A 137 3.21 -1.02 -13.99
N THR A 138 2.56 -0.63 -15.09
CA THR A 138 1.27 -1.18 -15.50
C THR A 138 1.51 -2.35 -16.45
N HIS A 139 1.95 -3.48 -15.94
CA HIS A 139 2.14 -4.69 -16.76
C HIS A 139 0.84 -5.21 -17.41
N LEU A 140 -0.29 -4.66 -17.01
CA LEU A 140 -1.62 -5.11 -17.40
C LEU A 140 -2.28 -4.27 -18.50
N THR A 141 -1.69 -3.17 -18.93
CA THR A 141 -2.35 -2.22 -19.82
C THR A 141 -1.66 -1.99 -21.16
N LEU A 142 -0.53 -2.63 -21.43
CA LEU A 142 0.03 -2.60 -22.76
C LEU A 142 -0.56 -3.77 -23.56
N PRO A 143 -1.42 -3.49 -24.57
CA PRO A 143 -1.78 -4.52 -25.51
C PRO A 143 -0.49 -5.01 -26.17
N THR A 144 -0.18 -6.27 -26.01
CA THR A 144 0.84 -6.93 -26.81
C THR A 144 0.34 -6.94 -28.24
N ASN A 145 0.87 -6.03 -29.04
CA ASN A 145 0.74 -6.10 -30.48
C ASN A 145 1.58 -7.25 -31.01
#